data_275c671c00daf760c908193aa4c4a278
#
_entry.id   275c671c00daf760c908193aa4c4a278
#
_cell.length_a   1.000
_cell.length_b   1.000
_cell.length_c   1.000
_cell.angle_alpha   90.00
_cell.angle_beta   90.00
_cell.angle_gamma   90.00
#
_symmetry.space_group_name_H-M   'P 1'
#
loop_
_entity.id
_entity.type
_entity.pdbx_description
1 polymer ?
#
loop_
_entity_poly.entity_id
_entity_poly.type
_entity_poly.pdbx_seq_one_letter_code
_entity_poly.pdbx_strand_id
1 'polypeptide(L)'
;ERDVQLAALSNALHVLRRYLENVDAHRQEMPELLLPAINDLRQAGAQQPLPESFFFSVRLDHARPHTATQPLDGAAKLTEGKRLRHMYQVGLLGFIREQNPQASLKLMVRAMARLDSLFANEPRGRMCWIGAAAIEAQCDGQLLPRKSRKQLFSRVDRELKLMLGNPQYEAPRSLLKELLYLVALADSHGPHASAMREVF
;
A
#
# COMPACT_ATOMS: atom_id res chain seq x y z
N GLU A 1 24.31 2.26 23.99
CA GLU A 1 23.08 3.00 23.60
C GLU A 1 23.42 4.45 23.18
N ARG A 2 24.16 5.19 24.04
CA ARG A 2 24.57 6.58 23.76
C ARG A 2 25.43 6.69 22.49
N ASP A 3 26.35 5.75 22.27
CA ASP A 3 27.23 5.76 21.09
C ASP A 3 26.47 5.52 19.80
N VAL A 4 25.43 4.67 19.83
CA VAL A 4 24.54 4.42 18.69
C VAL A 4 23.73 5.68 18.34
N GLN A 5 23.23 6.39 19.36
CA GLN A 5 22.49 7.65 19.17
C GLN A 5 23.38 8.74 18.58
N LEU A 6 24.63 8.85 19.08
CA LEU A 6 25.60 9.84 18.57
C LEU A 6 26.01 9.53 17.12
N ALA A 7 26.21 8.25 16.79
CA ALA A 7 26.51 7.82 15.42
C ALA A 7 25.34 8.13 14.46
N ALA A 8 24.11 7.83 14.87
CA ALA A 8 22.92 8.16 14.08
C ALA A 8 22.75 9.65 13.86
N LEU A 9 23.00 10.47 14.90
CA LEU A 9 22.94 11.93 14.81
C LEU A 9 24.01 12.46 13.86
N SER A 10 25.26 11.99 13.98
CA SER A 10 26.34 12.40 13.10
C SER A 10 26.04 12.08 11.64
N ASN A 11 25.55 10.87 11.35
CA ASN A 11 25.14 10.47 10.01
C ASN A 11 24.00 11.36 9.48
N ALA A 12 22.99 11.63 10.30
CA ALA A 12 21.87 12.48 9.90
C ALA A 12 22.31 13.91 9.55
N LEU A 13 23.25 14.48 10.29
CA LEU A 13 23.79 15.80 9.99
C LEU A 13 24.57 15.81 8.66
N HIS A 14 25.33 14.77 8.36
CA HIS A 14 26.00 14.63 7.06
C HIS A 14 25.00 14.50 5.90
N VAL A 15 23.97 13.69 6.06
CA VAL A 15 22.92 13.52 5.06
C VAL A 15 22.16 14.82 4.83
N LEU A 16 21.79 15.52 5.91
CA LEU A 16 21.10 16.81 5.83
C LEU A 16 21.94 17.87 5.11
N ARG A 17 23.24 17.97 5.44
CA ARG A 17 24.15 18.90 4.75
C ARG A 17 24.20 18.63 3.25
N ARG A 18 24.40 17.37 2.85
CA ARG A 18 24.44 16.98 1.42
C ARG A 18 23.11 17.25 0.72
N TYR A 19 22.00 17.03 1.42
CA TYR A 19 20.68 17.35 0.91
C TYR A 19 20.52 18.85 0.63
N LEU A 20 20.92 19.71 1.58
CA LEU A 20 20.85 21.16 1.42
C LEU A 20 21.76 21.66 0.29
N GLU A 21 22.98 21.12 0.17
CA GLU A 21 23.89 21.42 -0.95
C GLU A 21 23.25 21.03 -2.30
N ASN A 22 22.55 19.88 -2.36
CA ASN A 22 21.85 19.43 -3.56
C ASN A 22 20.65 20.32 -3.90
N VAL A 23 19.84 20.70 -2.90
CA VAL A 23 18.71 21.63 -3.09
C VAL A 23 19.21 22.99 -3.59
N ASP A 24 20.29 23.50 -3.04
CA ASP A 24 20.86 24.79 -3.50
C ASP A 24 21.35 24.73 -4.95
N ALA A 25 22.01 23.63 -5.32
CA ALA A 25 22.54 23.44 -6.66
C ALA A 25 21.47 23.22 -7.73
N HIS A 26 20.42 22.45 -7.42
CA HIS A 26 19.42 22.02 -8.41
C HIS A 26 18.07 22.72 -8.27
N ARG A 27 17.85 23.48 -7.19
CA ARG A 27 16.58 24.14 -6.86
C ARG A 27 15.37 23.18 -6.83
N GLN A 28 15.63 21.93 -6.50
CA GLN A 28 14.63 20.89 -6.41
C GLN A 28 14.66 20.23 -5.03
N GLU A 29 13.50 20.19 -4.38
CA GLU A 29 13.32 19.53 -3.09
C GLU A 29 12.89 18.08 -3.30
N MET A 30 13.62 17.14 -2.69
CA MET A 30 13.34 15.71 -2.70
C MET A 30 13.44 15.17 -1.27
N PRO A 31 12.50 15.53 -0.38
CA PRO A 31 12.59 15.21 1.05
C PRO A 31 12.61 13.73 1.35
N GLU A 32 12.14 12.88 0.44
CA GLU A 32 12.21 11.42 0.51
C GLU A 32 13.65 10.90 0.65
N LEU A 33 14.65 11.64 0.17
CA LEU A 33 16.06 11.29 0.33
C LEU A 33 16.54 11.34 1.79
N LEU A 34 15.82 12.07 2.65
CA LEU A 34 16.11 12.19 4.08
C LEU A 34 15.51 11.03 4.90
N LEU A 35 14.56 10.28 4.34
CA LEU A 35 13.79 9.28 5.07
C LEU A 35 14.64 8.18 5.73
N PRO A 36 15.69 7.62 5.08
CA PRO A 36 16.58 6.65 5.72
C PRO A 36 17.24 7.21 6.99
N ALA A 37 17.83 8.41 6.91
CA ALA A 37 18.50 9.06 8.04
C ALA A 37 17.52 9.43 9.17
N ILE A 38 16.30 9.85 8.81
CA ILE A 38 15.20 10.07 9.79
C ILE A 38 14.87 8.76 10.51
N ASN A 39 14.76 7.66 9.78
CA ASN A 39 14.43 6.36 10.36
C ASN A 39 15.55 5.81 11.23
N ASP A 40 16.81 6.03 10.87
CA ASP A 40 17.97 5.69 11.72
C ASP A 40 17.92 6.43 13.05
N LEU A 41 17.62 7.74 13.03
CA LEU A 41 17.45 8.55 14.25
C LEU A 41 16.27 8.05 15.09
N ARG A 42 15.14 7.76 14.46
CA ARG A 42 13.96 7.24 15.16
C ARG A 42 14.25 5.90 15.83
N GLN A 43 14.94 5.01 15.11
CA GLN A 43 15.34 3.71 15.65
C GLN A 43 16.32 3.83 16.81
N ALA A 44 17.31 4.73 16.72
CA ALA A 44 18.24 5.03 17.81
C ALA A 44 17.51 5.62 19.03
N GLY A 45 16.37 6.29 18.84
CA GLY A 45 15.49 6.82 19.87
C GLY A 45 14.36 5.86 20.29
N ALA A 46 14.43 4.57 19.93
CA ALA A 46 13.40 3.55 20.18
C ALA A 46 12.01 3.91 19.65
N GLN A 47 11.94 4.71 18.57
CA GLN A 47 10.71 5.08 17.91
C GLN A 47 10.44 4.20 16.68
N GLN A 48 9.17 4.05 16.32
CA GLN A 48 8.78 3.33 15.11
C GLN A 48 9.26 4.09 13.86
N PRO A 49 9.80 3.38 12.85
CA PRO A 49 10.19 4.01 11.60
C PRO A 49 8.99 4.58 10.86
N LEU A 50 9.21 5.66 10.12
CA LEU A 50 8.21 6.22 9.21
C LEU A 50 8.07 5.31 7.98
N PRO A 51 6.86 5.19 7.40
CA PRO A 51 6.65 4.41 6.18
C PRO A 51 7.34 5.06 4.97
N GLU A 52 7.68 4.25 3.96
CA GLU A 52 8.28 4.74 2.71
C GLU A 52 7.42 5.84 2.04
N SER A 53 6.11 5.78 2.22
CA SER A 53 5.14 6.75 1.69
C SER A 53 5.03 8.05 2.49
N PHE A 54 5.86 8.27 3.51
CA PHE A 54 5.69 9.41 4.44
C PHE A 54 5.64 10.77 3.72
N PHE A 55 6.53 10.99 2.76
CA PHE A 55 6.58 12.23 1.97
C PHE A 55 5.69 12.18 0.71
N PHE A 56 5.07 11.03 0.41
CA PHE A 56 4.17 10.91 -0.72
C PHE A 56 2.87 11.67 -0.45
N SER A 57 2.51 12.56 -1.36
CA SER A 57 1.27 13.34 -1.29
C SER A 57 0.33 12.93 -2.40
N VAL A 58 -0.87 12.56 -2.04
CA VAL A 58 -1.93 12.19 -2.99
C VAL A 58 -3.29 12.65 -2.47
N ARG A 59 -4.13 13.14 -3.37
CA ARG A 59 -5.51 13.49 -3.04
C ARG A 59 -6.35 12.22 -3.03
N LEU A 60 -6.90 11.88 -1.87
CA LEU A 60 -7.73 10.68 -1.69
C LEU A 60 -9.21 10.90 -2.01
N ASP A 61 -9.60 12.14 -2.32
CA ASP A 61 -11.01 12.54 -2.48
C ASP A 61 -11.52 12.41 -3.92
N HIS A 62 -10.70 11.91 -4.84
CA HIS A 62 -11.13 11.64 -6.22
C HIS A 62 -12.31 10.69 -6.25
N ALA A 63 -13.33 11.08 -6.98
CA ALA A 63 -14.49 10.23 -7.19
C ALA A 63 -14.10 9.01 -8.00
N ARG A 64 -14.58 7.86 -7.55
CA ARG A 64 -14.44 6.64 -8.33
C ARG A 64 -15.38 6.67 -9.51
N PRO A 65 -14.94 6.28 -10.73
CA PRO A 65 -15.85 6.05 -11.84
C PRO A 65 -16.91 5.02 -11.48
N HIS A 66 -18.15 5.24 -11.91
CA HIS A 66 -19.24 4.31 -11.64
C HIS A 66 -18.94 2.96 -12.28
N THR A 67 -19.06 1.89 -11.50
CA THR A 67 -18.76 0.52 -11.94
C THR A 67 -20.01 -0.33 -11.82
N ALA A 68 -20.29 -1.15 -12.83
CA ALA A 68 -21.35 -2.13 -12.75
C ALA A 68 -21.05 -3.16 -11.66
N THR A 69 -22.00 -3.37 -10.75
CA THR A 69 -21.91 -4.38 -9.69
C THR A 69 -22.76 -5.59 -10.02
N GLN A 70 -22.34 -6.77 -9.55
CA GLN A 70 -23.18 -7.97 -9.65
C GLN A 70 -24.39 -7.84 -8.70
N PRO A 71 -25.60 -8.09 -9.18
CA PRO A 71 -26.81 -8.04 -8.36
C PRO A 71 -26.88 -9.29 -7.47
N LEU A 72 -26.24 -9.26 -6.32
CA LEU A 72 -26.34 -10.29 -5.28
C LEU A 72 -27.09 -9.72 -4.08
N ASP A 73 -27.89 -10.57 -3.43
CA ASP A 73 -28.49 -10.20 -2.14
C ASP A 73 -27.42 -10.03 -1.05
N GLY A 74 -27.79 -9.38 0.05
CA GLY A 74 -26.84 -9.05 1.11
C GLY A 74 -26.16 -10.27 1.75
N ALA A 75 -26.88 -11.39 1.89
CA ALA A 75 -26.36 -12.62 2.50
C ALA A 75 -25.40 -13.36 1.55
N ALA A 76 -25.79 -13.51 0.28
CA ALA A 76 -24.95 -14.09 -0.75
C ALA A 76 -23.67 -13.26 -0.98
N LYS A 77 -23.79 -11.93 -0.99
CA LYS A 77 -22.68 -10.99 -1.10
C LYS A 77 -21.68 -11.14 0.03
N LEU A 78 -22.15 -11.28 1.27
CA LEU A 78 -21.29 -11.50 2.43
C LEU A 78 -20.60 -12.86 2.39
N THR A 79 -21.31 -13.91 1.99
CA THR A 79 -20.76 -15.26 1.85
C THR A 79 -19.66 -15.30 0.80
N GLU A 80 -19.90 -14.70 -0.36
CA GLU A 80 -18.88 -14.59 -1.42
C GLU A 80 -17.70 -13.72 -0.98
N GLY A 81 -17.97 -12.62 -0.27
CA GLY A 81 -16.92 -11.77 0.29
C GLY A 81 -15.97 -12.51 1.24
N LYS A 82 -16.53 -13.37 2.12
CA LYS A 82 -15.72 -14.21 3.02
C LYS A 82 -14.88 -15.23 2.25
N ARG A 83 -15.44 -15.84 1.20
CA ARG A 83 -14.73 -16.77 0.33
C ARG A 83 -13.56 -16.09 -0.39
N LEU A 84 -13.78 -14.89 -0.93
CA LEU A 84 -12.77 -14.10 -1.61
C LEU A 84 -11.67 -13.62 -0.65
N ARG A 85 -12.03 -13.24 0.58
CA ARG A 85 -11.04 -12.95 1.61
C ARG A 85 -10.18 -14.17 1.92
N HIS A 86 -10.75 -15.35 2.02
CA HIS A 86 -9.97 -16.59 2.19
C HIS A 86 -9.00 -16.82 1.02
N MET A 87 -9.45 -16.61 -0.22
CA MET A 87 -8.58 -16.65 -1.40
C MET A 87 -7.41 -15.65 -1.31
N TYR A 88 -7.68 -14.43 -0.83
CA TYR A 88 -6.64 -13.43 -0.56
C TYR A 88 -5.63 -13.94 0.48
N GLN A 89 -6.10 -14.54 1.58
CA GLN A 89 -5.24 -15.07 2.65
C GLN A 89 -4.33 -16.20 2.16
N VAL A 90 -4.82 -17.08 1.29
CA VAL A 90 -4.00 -18.13 0.67
C VAL A 90 -2.86 -17.51 -0.16
N GLY A 91 -3.17 -16.50 -0.97
CA GLY A 91 -2.16 -15.76 -1.73
C GLY A 91 -1.18 -15.01 -0.82
N LEU A 92 -1.68 -14.34 0.21
CA LEU A 92 -0.86 -13.62 1.17
C LEU A 92 0.14 -14.54 1.88
N LEU A 93 -0.29 -15.72 2.29
CA LEU A 93 0.56 -16.69 2.94
C LEU A 93 1.71 -17.16 2.02
N GLY A 94 1.39 -17.45 0.75
CA GLY A 94 2.38 -17.79 -0.26
C GLY A 94 3.38 -16.65 -0.51
N PHE A 95 2.90 -15.41 -0.57
CA PHE A 95 3.75 -14.24 -0.71
C PHE A 95 4.67 -14.02 0.50
N ILE A 96 4.15 -14.14 1.72
CA ILE A 96 4.95 -14.00 2.95
C ILE A 96 6.06 -15.06 3.02
N ARG A 97 5.74 -16.29 2.63
CA ARG A 97 6.70 -17.42 2.60
C ARG A 97 7.62 -17.41 1.39
N GLU A 98 7.41 -16.49 0.46
CA GLU A 98 8.14 -16.42 -0.81
C GLU A 98 8.04 -17.70 -1.65
N GLN A 99 6.95 -18.44 -1.45
CA GLN A 99 6.61 -19.63 -2.23
C GLN A 99 5.84 -19.21 -3.48
N ASN A 100 6.51 -19.20 -4.63
CA ASN A 100 5.95 -18.74 -5.90
C ASN A 100 5.26 -17.35 -5.77
N PRO A 101 6.00 -16.29 -5.45
CA PRO A 101 5.44 -14.99 -5.11
C PRO A 101 4.59 -14.39 -6.24
N GLN A 102 4.94 -14.67 -7.50
CA GLN A 102 4.18 -14.19 -8.67
C GLN A 102 2.78 -14.81 -8.73
N ALA A 103 2.66 -16.12 -8.56
CA ALA A 103 1.34 -16.78 -8.54
C ALA A 103 0.51 -16.33 -7.32
N SER A 104 1.18 -16.16 -6.18
CA SER A 104 0.55 -15.67 -4.94
C SER A 104 -0.02 -14.27 -5.10
N LEU A 105 0.74 -13.34 -5.67
CA LEU A 105 0.29 -11.97 -5.95
C LEU A 105 -0.85 -11.95 -6.96
N LYS A 106 -0.78 -12.74 -8.05
CA LYS A 106 -1.88 -12.87 -9.02
C LYS A 106 -3.17 -13.38 -8.39
N LEU A 107 -3.07 -14.31 -7.43
CA LEU A 107 -4.23 -14.80 -6.68
C LEU A 107 -4.83 -13.68 -5.82
N MET A 108 -3.99 -12.89 -5.15
CA MET A 108 -4.42 -11.75 -4.35
C MET A 108 -5.09 -10.67 -5.21
N VAL A 109 -4.54 -10.33 -6.37
CA VAL A 109 -5.15 -9.38 -7.33
C VAL A 109 -6.56 -9.85 -7.74
N ARG A 110 -6.70 -11.12 -8.11
CA ARG A 110 -8.02 -11.68 -8.49
C ARG A 110 -9.02 -11.59 -7.34
N ALA A 111 -8.60 -11.89 -6.12
CA ALA A 111 -9.46 -11.78 -4.94
C ALA A 111 -9.92 -10.34 -4.72
N MET A 112 -8.99 -9.38 -4.75
CA MET A 112 -9.27 -7.96 -4.56
C MET A 112 -10.17 -7.40 -5.69
N ALA A 113 -9.90 -7.73 -6.93
CA ALA A 113 -10.71 -7.29 -8.08
C ALA A 113 -12.15 -7.80 -8.00
N ARG A 114 -12.35 -9.04 -7.55
CA ARG A 114 -13.69 -9.60 -7.34
C ARG A 114 -14.39 -8.96 -6.14
N LEU A 115 -13.69 -8.74 -5.03
CA LEU A 115 -14.21 -7.97 -3.89
C LEU A 115 -14.62 -6.57 -4.31
N ASP A 116 -13.79 -5.94 -5.14
CA ASP A 116 -14.09 -4.66 -5.73
C ASP A 116 -15.41 -4.69 -6.53
N SER A 117 -15.59 -5.68 -7.41
CA SER A 117 -16.83 -5.83 -8.19
C SER A 117 -18.07 -6.07 -7.32
N LEU A 118 -17.92 -6.71 -6.14
CA LEU A 118 -19.01 -6.91 -5.20
C LEU A 118 -19.42 -5.62 -4.48
N PHE A 119 -18.46 -4.76 -4.14
CA PHE A 119 -18.67 -3.61 -3.24
C PHE A 119 -18.38 -2.25 -3.89
N ALA A 120 -18.26 -2.19 -5.22
CA ALA A 120 -17.81 -1.02 -5.96
C ALA A 120 -18.56 0.29 -5.66
N ASN A 121 -19.88 0.20 -5.44
CA ASN A 121 -20.75 1.34 -5.19
C ASN A 121 -20.98 1.60 -3.68
N GLU A 122 -20.20 0.96 -2.83
CA GLU A 122 -20.25 1.12 -1.38
C GLU A 122 -18.94 1.79 -0.91
N PRO A 123 -18.96 2.61 0.17
CA PRO A 123 -17.76 3.24 0.70
C PRO A 123 -16.61 2.26 0.97
N ARG A 124 -16.97 1.07 1.47
CA ARG A 124 -16.02 -0.02 1.77
C ARG A 124 -15.31 -0.59 0.54
N GLY A 125 -15.88 -0.47 -0.67
CA GLY A 125 -15.28 -0.97 -1.91
C GLY A 125 -14.03 -0.22 -2.34
N ARG A 126 -13.82 1.01 -1.87
CA ARG A 126 -12.68 1.84 -2.25
C ARG A 126 -11.33 1.18 -1.93
N MET A 127 -11.21 0.52 -0.80
CA MET A 127 -9.99 -0.21 -0.43
C MET A 127 -9.71 -1.37 -1.38
N CYS A 128 -10.73 -2.09 -1.82
CA CYS A 128 -10.56 -3.21 -2.73
C CYS A 128 -10.09 -2.74 -4.11
N TRP A 129 -10.63 -1.64 -4.61
CA TRP A 129 -10.23 -1.01 -5.85
C TRP A 129 -8.75 -0.58 -5.83
N ILE A 130 -8.36 0.22 -4.84
CA ILE A 130 -6.97 0.70 -4.67
C ILE A 130 -6.03 -0.48 -4.37
N GLY A 131 -6.47 -1.43 -3.54
CA GLY A 131 -5.68 -2.61 -3.18
C GLY A 131 -5.38 -3.52 -4.36
N ALA A 132 -6.34 -3.73 -5.28
CA ALA A 132 -6.11 -4.51 -6.50
C ALA A 132 -4.98 -3.89 -7.34
N ALA A 133 -5.02 -2.56 -7.53
CA ALA A 133 -4.00 -1.82 -8.27
C ALA A 133 -2.61 -1.90 -7.59
N ALA A 134 -2.57 -1.75 -6.26
CA ALA A 134 -1.31 -1.81 -5.50
C ALA A 134 -0.65 -3.19 -5.55
N ILE A 135 -1.43 -4.26 -5.43
CA ILE A 135 -0.92 -5.64 -5.50
C ILE A 135 -0.50 -5.99 -6.93
N GLU A 136 -1.23 -5.52 -7.94
CA GLU A 136 -0.83 -5.64 -9.35
C GLU A 136 0.49 -4.91 -9.60
N ALA A 137 0.64 -3.70 -9.09
CA ALA A 137 1.88 -2.93 -9.17
C ALA A 137 3.07 -3.66 -8.51
N GLN A 138 2.84 -4.29 -7.36
CA GLN A 138 3.84 -5.13 -6.70
C GLN A 138 4.25 -6.32 -7.58
N CYS A 139 3.28 -6.94 -8.25
CA CYS A 139 3.49 -8.11 -9.10
C CYS A 139 4.24 -7.77 -10.39
N ASP A 140 3.72 -6.80 -11.15
CA ASP A 140 4.22 -6.46 -12.49
C ASP A 140 5.46 -5.57 -12.45
N GLY A 141 5.53 -4.67 -11.46
CA GLY A 141 6.66 -3.79 -11.23
C GLY A 141 7.89 -4.49 -10.66
N GLN A 142 7.83 -5.80 -10.46
CA GLN A 142 8.91 -6.61 -9.91
C GLN A 142 9.50 -6.03 -8.61
N LEU A 143 8.65 -5.40 -7.81
CA LEU A 143 9.06 -4.84 -6.54
C LEU A 143 9.48 -5.96 -5.57
N LEU A 144 10.56 -5.73 -4.84
CA LEU A 144 11.06 -6.71 -3.89
C LEU A 144 10.02 -7.01 -2.79
N PRO A 145 9.89 -8.26 -2.33
CA PRO A 145 8.97 -8.66 -1.26
C PRO A 145 9.52 -8.25 0.12
N ARG A 146 9.74 -6.95 0.32
CA ARG A 146 10.26 -6.41 1.58
C ARG A 146 9.30 -6.66 2.74
N LYS A 147 9.84 -6.68 3.96
CA LYS A 147 9.05 -6.82 5.20
C LYS A 147 7.93 -5.79 5.30
N SER A 148 8.18 -4.54 4.92
CA SER A 148 7.18 -3.47 4.92
C SER A 148 5.98 -3.80 4.02
N ARG A 149 6.19 -4.42 2.87
CA ARG A 149 5.13 -4.82 1.94
C ARG A 149 4.33 -6.01 2.43
N LYS A 150 5.01 -6.99 3.02
CA LYS A 150 4.35 -8.12 3.69
C LYS A 150 3.44 -7.64 4.84
N GLN A 151 3.92 -6.67 5.62
CA GLN A 151 3.14 -6.04 6.69
C GLN A 151 1.96 -5.23 6.15
N LEU A 152 2.16 -4.47 5.07
CA LEU A 152 1.11 -3.69 4.41
C LEU A 152 -0.03 -4.61 3.92
N PHE A 153 0.29 -5.68 3.21
CA PHE A 153 -0.72 -6.62 2.71
C PHE A 153 -1.38 -7.44 3.83
N SER A 154 -0.67 -7.72 4.92
CA SER A 154 -1.26 -8.31 6.12
C SER A 154 -2.23 -7.34 6.82
N ARG A 155 -1.94 -6.04 6.79
CA ARG A 155 -2.86 -5.01 7.27
C ARG A 155 -4.11 -4.95 6.39
N VAL A 156 -3.98 -5.08 5.08
CA VAL A 156 -5.14 -5.17 4.16
C VAL A 156 -6.06 -6.33 4.54
N ASP A 157 -5.53 -7.52 4.88
CA ASP A 157 -6.38 -8.64 5.33
C ASP A 157 -7.18 -8.32 6.60
N ARG A 158 -6.55 -7.64 7.57
CA ARG A 158 -7.26 -7.20 8.78
C ARG A 158 -8.39 -6.22 8.47
N GLU A 159 -8.12 -5.27 7.57
CA GLU A 159 -9.12 -4.31 7.13
C GLU A 159 -10.25 -4.96 6.29
N LEU A 160 -9.94 -5.98 5.48
CA LEU A 160 -10.96 -6.79 4.78
C LEU A 160 -11.92 -7.47 5.76
N LYS A 161 -11.42 -7.95 6.90
CA LYS A 161 -12.26 -8.52 7.96
C LYS A 161 -13.26 -7.50 8.52
N LEU A 162 -12.78 -6.28 8.80
CA LEU A 162 -13.61 -5.19 9.31
C LEU A 162 -14.62 -4.73 8.26
N MET A 163 -14.19 -4.60 7.01
CA MET A 163 -15.02 -4.21 5.88
C MET A 163 -16.21 -5.17 5.67
N LEU A 164 -15.99 -6.48 5.77
CA LEU A 164 -17.04 -7.46 5.61
C LEU A 164 -18.07 -7.43 6.75
N GLY A 165 -17.66 -6.97 7.93
CA GLY A 165 -18.54 -6.84 9.10
C GLY A 165 -19.33 -5.54 9.18
N ASN A 166 -18.99 -4.53 8.36
CA ASN A 166 -19.59 -3.20 8.44
C ASN A 166 -19.82 -2.59 7.04
N PRO A 167 -21.08 -2.44 6.60
CA PRO A 167 -21.40 -1.82 5.30
C PRO A 167 -20.93 -0.36 5.16
N GLN A 168 -20.82 0.38 6.25
CA GLN A 168 -20.37 1.77 6.29
C GLN A 168 -18.87 1.91 6.55
N TYR A 169 -18.13 0.80 6.45
CA TYR A 169 -16.70 0.82 6.67
C TYR A 169 -15.97 1.68 5.63
N GLU A 170 -15.07 2.52 6.12
CA GLU A 170 -14.11 3.24 5.30
C GLU A 170 -12.69 2.88 5.75
N ALA A 171 -11.81 2.61 4.78
CA ALA A 171 -10.44 2.27 5.08
C ALA A 171 -9.66 3.48 5.62
N PRO A 172 -8.70 3.27 6.54
CA PRO A 172 -7.83 4.33 7.01
C PRO A 172 -7.11 5.04 5.86
N ARG A 173 -7.14 6.38 5.85
CA ARG A 173 -6.47 7.19 4.82
C ARG A 173 -4.98 6.86 4.70
N SER A 174 -4.31 6.57 5.81
CA SER A 174 -2.90 6.14 5.81
C SER A 174 -2.67 4.85 5.04
N LEU A 175 -3.58 3.88 5.14
CA LEU A 175 -3.50 2.62 4.38
C LEU A 175 -3.67 2.88 2.88
N LEU A 176 -4.67 3.66 2.50
CA LEU A 176 -4.92 4.01 1.09
C LEU A 176 -3.72 4.76 0.48
N LYS A 177 -3.11 5.67 1.24
CA LYS A 177 -1.90 6.38 0.83
C LYS A 177 -0.72 5.43 0.59
N GLU A 178 -0.48 4.48 1.49
CA GLU A 178 0.59 3.49 1.33
C GLU A 178 0.36 2.59 0.11
N LEU A 179 -0.88 2.19 -0.16
CA LEU A 179 -1.23 1.39 -1.34
C LEU A 179 -1.02 2.20 -2.64
N LEU A 180 -1.47 3.45 -2.69
CA LEU A 180 -1.27 4.33 -3.84
C LEU A 180 0.21 4.66 -4.08
N TYR A 181 1.01 4.73 -3.03
CA TYR A 181 2.45 4.86 -3.16
C TYR A 181 3.08 3.71 -3.95
N LEU A 182 2.64 2.47 -3.74
CA LEU A 182 3.12 1.32 -4.54
C LEU A 182 2.75 1.46 -6.02
N VAL A 183 1.55 1.97 -6.33
CA VAL A 183 1.12 2.23 -7.71
C VAL A 183 2.00 3.29 -8.37
N ALA A 184 2.35 4.34 -7.62
CA ALA A 184 3.22 5.40 -8.12
C ALA A 184 4.68 4.97 -8.27
N LEU A 185 5.17 4.10 -7.37
CA LEU A 185 6.55 3.63 -7.35
C LEU A 185 6.84 2.63 -8.47
N ALA A 186 5.89 1.76 -8.79
CA ALA A 186 6.06 0.68 -9.74
C ALA A 186 5.77 1.15 -11.17
N ASP A 187 6.60 0.74 -12.11
CA ASP A 187 6.32 0.88 -13.55
C ASP A 187 5.46 -0.30 -14.03
N SER A 188 4.23 -0.38 -13.50
CA SER A 188 3.27 -1.41 -13.87
C SER A 188 2.40 -0.95 -15.04
N HIS A 189 2.25 -1.80 -16.03
CA HIS A 189 1.33 -1.61 -17.16
C HIS A 189 0.05 -2.45 -17.02
N GLY A 190 -0.17 -3.05 -15.87
CA GLY A 190 -1.39 -3.80 -15.57
C GLY A 190 -2.63 -2.92 -15.62
N PRO A 191 -3.81 -3.49 -15.95
CA PRO A 191 -5.04 -2.73 -16.15
C PRO A 191 -5.51 -1.99 -14.89
N HIS A 192 -5.34 -2.59 -13.70
CA HIS A 192 -5.75 -1.93 -12.45
C HIS A 192 -4.82 -0.78 -12.07
N ALA A 193 -3.50 -0.98 -12.17
CA ALA A 193 -2.52 0.04 -11.87
C ALA A 193 -2.59 1.21 -12.87
N SER A 194 -2.78 0.92 -14.16
CA SER A 194 -2.92 1.94 -15.20
C SER A 194 -4.18 2.78 -15.00
N ALA A 195 -5.33 2.15 -14.79
CA ALA A 195 -6.58 2.84 -14.50
C ALA A 195 -6.49 3.70 -13.22
N MET A 196 -5.74 3.23 -12.21
CA MET A 196 -5.54 3.98 -10.97
C MET A 196 -4.72 5.26 -11.20
N ARG A 197 -3.65 5.19 -12.01
CA ARG A 197 -2.82 6.36 -12.34
C ARG A 197 -3.55 7.42 -13.17
N GLU A 198 -4.59 7.04 -13.90
CA GLU A 198 -5.45 8.00 -14.61
C GLU A 198 -6.37 8.79 -13.67
N VAL A 199 -6.66 8.25 -12.49
CA VAL A 199 -7.55 8.88 -11.51
C VAL A 199 -6.78 9.71 -10.50
N PHE A 200 -5.61 9.29 -10.08
CA PHE A 200 -4.76 9.89 -9.05
C PHE A 200 -3.46 10.43 -9.62
#